data_ffaa291c3b81dfbc4a7884e8db75ddbb
#
_entry.id   ffaa291c3b81dfbc4a7884e8db75ddbb
#
_cell.length_a   1.000
_cell.length_b   1.000
_cell.length_c   1.000
_cell.angle_alpha   90.00
_cell.angle_beta   90.00
_cell.angle_gamma   90.00
#
_symmetry.space_group_name_H-M   'P 1'
#
loop_
_entity.id
_entity.type
_entity.pdbx_description
1 polymer ?
#
loop_
_entity_poly.entity_id
_entity_poly.type
_entity_poly.pdbx_seq_one_letter_code
_entity_poly.pdbx_strand_id
1 'polypeptide(L)'
;LEIHPHELDLDAIRAARVFWATGTGLCAEPSRTATLEALRARAGREVTVLDLDWRPMFWADPASARPYYAQALRHATVAVGNLDECEVATGEREPYAAARALLATGAVRLAVVKRGPEGVLALAADGTAAEVPPLPVEVVNGLGAGDAFGGALVHGLLAGEELGTTLRRANAAGSIVAGRLACSAAMPYAAEIDEALATGSGTLPEKG
;
A
#
# COMPACT_ATOMS: atom_id res chain seq x y z
N LEU A 1 -15.01 -3.07 13.26
CA LEU A 1 -14.95 -3.68 11.92
C LEU A 1 -16.21 -4.51 11.72
N GLU A 2 -17.20 -3.91 11.08
CA GLU A 2 -18.56 -4.46 10.97
C GLU A 2 -19.10 -4.39 9.54
N ILE A 3 -18.24 -4.55 8.55
CA ILE A 3 -18.67 -4.64 7.16
C ILE A 3 -19.12 -6.08 6.91
N HIS A 4 -20.39 -6.25 6.53
CA HIS A 4 -20.93 -7.57 6.22
C HIS A 4 -20.85 -7.88 4.71
N PRO A 5 -20.70 -9.15 4.30
CA PRO A 5 -20.67 -9.54 2.89
C PRO A 5 -21.89 -9.07 2.08
N HIS A 6 -23.07 -9.06 2.69
CA HIS A 6 -24.31 -8.64 2.02
C HIS A 6 -24.42 -7.12 1.77
N GLU A 7 -23.53 -6.33 2.37
CA GLU A 7 -23.44 -4.87 2.15
C GLU A 7 -22.55 -4.52 0.96
N LEU A 8 -21.83 -5.51 0.39
CA LEU A 8 -20.92 -5.27 -0.72
C LEU A 8 -21.68 -5.12 -2.03
N ASP A 9 -21.42 -4.02 -2.73
CA ASP A 9 -21.77 -3.91 -4.15
C ASP A 9 -20.70 -4.60 -4.99
N LEU A 10 -20.91 -5.92 -5.19
CA LEU A 10 -19.95 -6.76 -5.92
C LEU A 10 -19.83 -6.35 -7.39
N ASP A 11 -20.86 -5.75 -7.99
CA ASP A 11 -20.82 -5.31 -9.38
C ASP A 11 -19.99 -4.05 -9.53
N ALA A 12 -20.14 -3.08 -8.62
CA ALA A 12 -19.26 -1.92 -8.55
C ALA A 12 -17.81 -2.33 -8.28
N ILE A 13 -17.58 -3.28 -7.36
CA ILE A 13 -16.24 -3.82 -7.07
C ILE A 13 -15.63 -4.46 -8.32
N ARG A 14 -16.37 -5.25 -9.10
CA ARG A 14 -15.89 -5.87 -10.33
C ARG A 14 -15.59 -4.85 -11.44
N ALA A 15 -16.41 -3.80 -11.54
CA ALA A 15 -16.31 -2.79 -12.59
C ALA A 15 -15.25 -1.72 -12.31
N ALA A 16 -14.82 -1.56 -11.06
CA ALA A 16 -13.88 -0.53 -10.68
C ALA A 16 -12.50 -0.71 -11.37
N ARG A 17 -11.92 0.38 -11.85
CA ARG A 17 -10.53 0.37 -12.38
C ARG A 17 -9.51 0.02 -11.31
N VAL A 18 -9.77 0.41 -10.05
CA VAL A 18 -8.96 0.11 -8.89
C VAL A 18 -9.86 -0.43 -7.79
N PHE A 19 -9.41 -1.46 -7.12
CA PHE A 19 -9.95 -1.90 -5.85
C PHE A 19 -8.83 -1.91 -4.81
N TRP A 20 -9.06 -1.27 -3.67
CA TRP A 20 -8.11 -1.21 -2.57
C TRP A 20 -8.69 -1.88 -1.33
N ALA A 21 -7.99 -2.86 -0.81
CA ALA A 21 -8.31 -3.50 0.46
C ALA A 21 -7.12 -3.38 1.41
N THR A 22 -7.39 -3.31 2.71
CA THR A 22 -6.35 -3.28 3.74
C THR A 22 -6.35 -4.54 4.58
N GLY A 23 -5.18 -4.94 5.09
CA GLY A 23 -5.02 -6.06 6.01
C GLY A 23 -5.79 -5.89 7.31
N THR A 24 -6.06 -4.65 7.73
CA THR A 24 -6.96 -4.37 8.85
C THR A 24 -8.36 -4.97 8.64
N GLY A 25 -8.86 -5.01 7.40
CA GLY A 25 -10.13 -5.68 7.08
C GLY A 25 -10.14 -7.19 7.34
N LEU A 26 -8.97 -7.82 7.46
CA LEU A 26 -8.84 -9.27 7.68
C LEU A 26 -8.84 -9.68 9.17
N CYS A 27 -8.76 -8.73 10.10
CA CYS A 27 -8.47 -9.04 11.51
C CYS A 27 -9.65 -9.67 12.26
N ALA A 28 -10.90 -9.37 11.92
CA ALA A 28 -12.09 -9.84 12.61
C ALA A 28 -13.29 -10.05 11.67
N GLU A 29 -14.18 -10.96 12.07
CA GLU A 29 -15.50 -11.10 11.45
C GLU A 29 -16.42 -9.94 11.90
N PRO A 30 -17.38 -9.51 11.06
CA PRO A 30 -17.70 -10.02 9.70
C PRO A 30 -16.82 -9.44 8.60
N SER A 31 -16.02 -8.40 8.87
CA SER A 31 -15.23 -7.69 7.85
C SER A 31 -14.20 -8.57 7.14
N ARG A 32 -13.67 -9.59 7.82
CA ARG A 32 -12.75 -10.56 7.20
C ARG A 32 -13.42 -11.29 6.04
N THR A 33 -14.59 -11.86 6.27
CA THR A 33 -15.35 -12.54 5.21
C THR A 33 -15.69 -11.58 4.08
N ALA A 34 -16.17 -10.37 4.38
CA ALA A 34 -16.46 -9.34 3.40
C ALA A 34 -15.23 -8.95 2.56
N THR A 35 -14.08 -8.70 3.20
CA THR A 35 -12.83 -8.33 2.50
C THR A 35 -12.37 -9.45 1.56
N LEU A 36 -12.41 -10.71 2.01
CA LEU A 36 -12.03 -11.85 1.18
C LEU A 36 -13.01 -12.08 0.03
N GLU A 37 -14.31 -11.86 0.21
CA GLU A 37 -15.31 -11.95 -0.86
C GLU A 37 -15.12 -10.84 -1.90
N ALA A 38 -14.86 -9.61 -1.47
CA ALA A 38 -14.56 -8.50 -2.36
C ALA A 38 -13.31 -8.77 -3.22
N LEU A 39 -12.23 -9.25 -2.61
CA LEU A 39 -11.01 -9.63 -3.30
C LEU A 39 -11.24 -10.78 -4.29
N ARG A 40 -12.01 -11.82 -3.91
CA ARG A 40 -12.39 -12.90 -4.82
C ARG A 40 -13.23 -12.39 -6.00
N ALA A 41 -14.16 -11.47 -5.76
CA ALA A 41 -14.96 -10.87 -6.81
C ALA A 41 -14.12 -10.12 -7.86
N ARG A 42 -13.00 -9.52 -7.45
CA ARG A 42 -12.00 -8.92 -8.35
C ARG A 42 -11.26 -9.95 -9.20
N ALA A 43 -11.08 -11.17 -8.69
CA ALA A 43 -10.41 -12.28 -9.38
C ALA A 43 -9.03 -11.90 -9.98
N GLY A 44 -8.26 -11.05 -9.31
CA GLY A 44 -6.95 -10.58 -9.78
C GLY A 44 -7.01 -9.71 -11.04
N ARG A 45 -8.13 -9.03 -11.27
CA ARG A 45 -8.30 -8.13 -12.43
C ARG A 45 -7.69 -6.76 -12.14
N GLU A 46 -7.12 -6.15 -13.19
CA GLU A 46 -6.65 -4.77 -13.22
C GLU A 46 -5.81 -4.40 -11.98
N VAL A 47 -5.98 -3.21 -11.44
CA VAL A 47 -5.28 -2.77 -10.23
C VAL A 47 -6.10 -3.17 -9.00
N THR A 48 -5.74 -4.29 -8.41
CA THR A 48 -6.30 -4.79 -7.14
C THR A 48 -5.22 -4.76 -6.08
N VAL A 49 -5.29 -3.77 -5.19
CA VAL A 49 -4.27 -3.52 -4.18
C VAL A 49 -4.67 -4.19 -2.86
N LEU A 50 -3.74 -4.92 -2.27
CA LEU A 50 -3.73 -5.26 -0.87
C LEU A 50 -2.64 -4.44 -0.16
N ASP A 51 -3.05 -3.45 0.63
CA ASP A 51 -2.19 -2.82 1.62
C ASP A 51 -2.13 -3.76 2.82
N LEU A 52 -0.92 -4.20 3.18
CA LEU A 52 -0.76 -5.18 4.24
C LEU A 52 -1.21 -4.65 5.60
N ASP A 53 -1.01 -3.36 5.87
CA ASP A 53 -1.62 -2.60 6.99
C ASP A 53 -1.85 -3.46 8.26
N TRP A 54 -0.81 -4.14 8.72
CA TRP A 54 -0.89 -4.97 9.90
C TRP A 54 -0.94 -4.12 11.17
N ARG A 55 -1.97 -4.38 11.99
CA ARG A 55 -2.19 -3.70 13.28
C ARG A 55 -2.07 -4.72 14.41
N PRO A 56 -0.95 -4.76 15.14
CA PRO A 56 -0.70 -5.80 16.15
C PRO A 56 -1.80 -5.91 17.20
N MET A 57 -2.45 -4.79 17.56
CA MET A 57 -3.51 -4.77 18.56
C MET A 57 -4.78 -5.55 18.16
N PHE A 58 -4.95 -5.92 16.90
CA PHE A 58 -6.12 -6.64 16.40
C PHE A 58 -5.88 -8.15 16.22
N TRP A 59 -4.68 -8.63 16.52
CA TRP A 59 -4.29 -10.01 16.32
C TRP A 59 -3.73 -10.62 17.60
N ALA A 60 -3.92 -11.92 17.81
CA ALA A 60 -3.31 -12.60 18.93
C ALA A 60 -1.78 -12.64 18.83
N ASP A 61 -1.29 -12.87 17.62
CA ASP A 61 0.12 -12.90 17.26
C ASP A 61 0.27 -12.77 15.72
N PRO A 62 1.49 -12.53 15.20
CA PRO A 62 1.73 -12.45 13.75
C PRO A 62 1.39 -13.73 12.99
N ALA A 63 1.58 -14.91 13.59
CA ALA A 63 1.34 -16.20 12.94
C ALA A 63 -0.16 -16.42 12.68
N SER A 64 -1.03 -15.91 13.57
CA SER A 64 -2.49 -15.98 13.41
C SER A 64 -3.00 -15.16 12.23
N ALA A 65 -2.29 -14.11 11.81
CA ALA A 65 -2.65 -13.25 10.68
C ALA A 65 -2.25 -13.87 9.33
N ARG A 66 -1.11 -14.54 9.27
CA ARG A 66 -0.49 -15.04 8.02
C ARG A 66 -1.44 -15.85 7.11
N PRO A 67 -2.27 -16.80 7.59
CA PRO A 67 -3.18 -17.54 6.73
C PRO A 67 -4.18 -16.67 5.98
N TYR A 68 -4.61 -15.58 6.58
CA TYR A 68 -5.57 -14.63 5.98
C TYR A 68 -4.90 -13.73 4.94
N TYR A 69 -3.68 -13.26 5.22
CA TYR A 69 -2.85 -12.58 4.20
C TYR A 69 -2.59 -13.49 3.00
N ALA A 70 -2.24 -14.75 3.22
CA ALA A 70 -2.04 -15.71 2.15
C ALA A 70 -3.29 -15.93 1.30
N GLN A 71 -4.49 -15.91 1.90
CA GLN A 71 -5.74 -15.98 1.15
C GLN A 71 -5.99 -14.71 0.33
N ALA A 72 -5.82 -13.53 0.93
CA ALA A 72 -6.04 -12.24 0.28
C ALA A 72 -5.09 -12.01 -0.90
N LEU A 73 -3.80 -12.31 -0.72
CA LEU A 73 -2.75 -12.15 -1.73
C LEU A 73 -3.00 -12.95 -3.01
N ARG A 74 -3.73 -14.07 -2.95
CA ARG A 74 -4.11 -14.84 -4.15
C ARG A 74 -5.03 -14.10 -5.10
N HIS A 75 -5.61 -12.98 -4.67
CA HIS A 75 -6.56 -12.19 -5.43
C HIS A 75 -6.11 -10.74 -5.66
N ALA A 76 -5.00 -10.33 -5.06
CA ALA A 76 -4.40 -9.02 -5.26
C ALA A 76 -3.39 -9.04 -6.41
N THR A 77 -3.34 -7.96 -7.21
CA THR A 77 -2.32 -7.77 -8.26
C THR A 77 -1.18 -6.89 -7.81
N VAL A 78 -1.41 -6.07 -6.79
CA VAL A 78 -0.41 -5.21 -6.15
C VAL A 78 -0.45 -5.46 -4.65
N ALA A 79 0.71 -5.72 -4.05
CA ALA A 79 0.88 -5.82 -2.60
C ALA A 79 1.78 -4.68 -2.12
N VAL A 80 1.35 -3.96 -1.09
CA VAL A 80 2.08 -2.84 -0.50
C VAL A 80 2.21 -3.05 1.00
N GLY A 81 3.41 -2.88 1.55
CA GLY A 81 3.61 -2.97 3.00
C GLY A 81 4.96 -2.41 3.43
N ASN A 82 5.12 -2.17 4.72
CA ASN A 82 6.42 -1.96 5.31
C ASN A 82 7.10 -3.30 5.64
N LEU A 83 8.33 -3.28 6.14
CA LEU A 83 9.10 -4.50 6.44
C LEU A 83 8.43 -5.40 7.48
N ASP A 84 7.84 -4.82 8.54
CA ASP A 84 7.16 -5.59 9.59
C ASP A 84 5.90 -6.26 9.03
N GLU A 85 5.14 -5.53 8.22
CA GLU A 85 3.95 -6.03 7.52
C GLU A 85 4.28 -7.15 6.54
N CYS A 86 5.38 -7.00 5.79
CA CYS A 86 5.87 -8.02 4.87
C CYS A 86 6.31 -9.29 5.63
N GLU A 87 7.03 -9.15 6.75
CA GLU A 87 7.42 -10.28 7.59
C GLU A 87 6.21 -11.03 8.14
N VAL A 88 5.18 -10.33 8.58
CA VAL A 88 3.92 -10.96 9.02
C VAL A 88 3.26 -11.73 7.88
N ALA A 89 3.15 -11.13 6.70
CA ALA A 89 2.46 -11.72 5.56
C ALA A 89 3.23 -12.92 4.95
N THR A 90 4.57 -12.86 4.91
CA THR A 90 5.41 -13.80 4.14
C THR A 90 6.37 -14.61 4.99
N GLY A 91 6.78 -14.11 6.15
CA GLY A 91 7.87 -14.65 6.95
C GLY A 91 9.24 -14.07 6.60
N GLU A 92 9.34 -13.20 5.61
CA GLU A 92 10.58 -12.62 5.11
C GLU A 92 10.69 -11.14 5.49
N ARG A 93 11.84 -10.75 6.05
CA ARG A 93 12.12 -9.36 6.45
C ARG A 93 13.16 -8.67 5.54
N GLU A 94 14.00 -9.45 4.84
CA GLU A 94 14.91 -8.86 3.87
C GLU A 94 14.07 -8.31 2.68
N PRO A 95 14.27 -7.04 2.25
CA PRO A 95 13.37 -6.38 1.30
C PRO A 95 13.14 -7.13 -0.01
N TYR A 96 14.20 -7.65 -0.63
CA TYR A 96 14.07 -8.41 -1.88
C TYR A 96 13.47 -9.80 -1.65
N ALA A 97 13.79 -10.46 -0.54
CA ALA A 97 13.18 -11.75 -0.19
C ALA A 97 11.68 -11.58 0.06
N ALA A 98 11.29 -10.54 0.80
CA ALA A 98 9.88 -10.19 1.05
C ALA A 98 9.13 -9.90 -0.27
N ALA A 99 9.70 -9.06 -1.14
CA ALA A 99 9.10 -8.77 -2.44
C ALA A 99 8.93 -10.04 -3.30
N ARG A 100 9.94 -10.91 -3.37
CA ARG A 100 9.85 -12.19 -4.08
C ARG A 100 8.81 -13.12 -3.47
N ALA A 101 8.71 -13.18 -2.14
CA ALA A 101 7.71 -14.01 -1.46
C ALA A 101 6.27 -13.51 -1.74
N LEU A 102 6.04 -12.20 -1.79
CA LEU A 102 4.77 -11.62 -2.22
C LEU A 102 4.43 -12.01 -3.67
N LEU A 103 5.39 -11.89 -4.59
CA LEU A 103 5.21 -12.28 -5.99
C LEU A 103 4.94 -13.80 -6.14
N ALA A 104 5.55 -14.62 -5.30
CA ALA A 104 5.40 -16.08 -5.33
C ALA A 104 3.98 -16.57 -5.00
N THR A 105 3.10 -15.70 -4.50
CA THR A 105 1.67 -16.00 -4.32
C THR A 105 0.91 -16.25 -5.63
N GLY A 106 1.50 -15.87 -6.77
CA GLY A 106 1.06 -16.16 -8.14
C GLY A 106 0.05 -15.16 -8.72
N ALA A 107 -0.63 -14.36 -7.90
CA ALA A 107 -1.54 -13.31 -8.38
C ALA A 107 -0.88 -11.92 -8.35
N VAL A 108 0.00 -11.66 -7.38
CA VAL A 108 0.71 -10.40 -7.24
C VAL A 108 1.67 -10.19 -8.41
N ARG A 109 1.52 -9.07 -9.11
CA ARG A 109 2.34 -8.64 -10.24
C ARG A 109 3.32 -7.54 -9.87
N LEU A 110 3.02 -6.81 -8.80
CA LEU A 110 3.86 -5.74 -8.26
C LEU A 110 3.88 -5.83 -6.73
N ALA A 111 5.06 -6.04 -6.17
CA ALA A 111 5.31 -5.98 -4.73
C ALA A 111 6.04 -4.68 -4.40
N VAL A 112 5.51 -3.91 -3.45
CA VAL A 112 6.08 -2.63 -2.99
C VAL A 112 6.39 -2.72 -1.51
N VAL A 113 7.67 -2.61 -1.17
CA VAL A 113 8.19 -2.72 0.19
C VAL A 113 8.68 -1.35 0.67
N LYS A 114 7.96 -0.77 1.62
CA LYS A 114 8.34 0.50 2.27
C LYS A 114 9.39 0.20 3.33
N ARG A 115 10.52 0.90 3.30
CA ARG A 115 11.68 0.68 4.18
C ARG A 115 11.93 1.86 5.12
N GLY A 116 10.93 2.71 5.33
CA GLY A 116 11.05 3.89 6.16
C GLY A 116 12.19 4.80 5.70
N PRO A 117 13.20 5.06 6.57
CA PRO A 117 14.33 5.95 6.23
C PRO A 117 15.26 5.41 5.12
N GLU A 118 15.08 4.16 4.69
CA GLU A 118 15.82 3.56 3.58
C GLU A 118 15.07 3.66 2.24
N GLY A 119 13.92 4.32 2.22
CA GLY A 119 13.13 4.53 1.02
C GLY A 119 12.21 3.38 0.67
N VAL A 120 12.04 3.09 -0.61
CA VAL A 120 11.07 2.11 -1.13
C VAL A 120 11.72 1.23 -2.18
N LEU A 121 11.44 -0.07 -2.10
CA LEU A 121 11.74 -1.06 -3.13
C LEU A 121 10.43 -1.49 -3.80
N ALA A 122 10.39 -1.56 -5.12
CA ALA A 122 9.34 -2.29 -5.84
C ALA A 122 9.96 -3.33 -6.77
N LEU A 123 9.30 -4.48 -6.84
CA LEU A 123 9.65 -5.57 -7.73
C LEU A 123 8.40 -6.04 -8.48
N ALA A 124 8.47 -6.04 -9.80
CA ALA A 124 7.42 -6.55 -10.66
C ALA A 124 7.67 -8.00 -11.08
N ALA A 125 6.60 -8.71 -11.44
CA ALA A 125 6.67 -10.12 -11.84
C ALA A 125 7.45 -10.36 -13.14
N ASP A 126 7.60 -9.33 -13.98
CA ASP A 126 8.42 -9.37 -15.19
C ASP A 126 9.93 -9.17 -14.93
N GLY A 127 10.31 -9.00 -13.67
CA GLY A 127 11.69 -8.74 -13.25
C GLY A 127 12.07 -7.26 -13.18
N THR A 128 11.19 -6.34 -13.58
CA THR A 128 11.42 -4.90 -13.41
C THR A 128 11.53 -4.58 -11.92
N ALA A 129 12.60 -3.89 -11.54
CA ALA A 129 12.83 -3.44 -10.17
C ALA A 129 13.10 -1.94 -10.15
N ALA A 130 12.64 -1.28 -9.10
CA ALA A 130 12.97 0.11 -8.84
C ALA A 130 13.20 0.32 -7.34
N GLU A 131 14.27 1.04 -7.03
CA GLU A 131 14.56 1.51 -5.68
C GLU A 131 14.56 3.03 -5.67
N VAL A 132 13.89 3.61 -4.71
CA VAL A 132 13.77 5.07 -4.56
C VAL A 132 14.23 5.44 -3.15
N PRO A 133 15.19 6.36 -3.01
CA PRO A 133 15.61 6.86 -1.71
C PRO A 133 14.47 7.60 -1.00
N PRO A 134 14.53 7.76 0.33
CA PRO A 134 13.57 8.56 1.05
C PRO A 134 13.64 10.02 0.59
N LEU A 135 12.50 10.71 0.60
CA LEU A 135 12.50 12.17 0.50
C LEU A 135 12.68 12.73 1.92
N PRO A 136 13.72 13.53 2.19
CA PRO A 136 13.95 14.09 3.52
C PRO A 136 12.75 14.88 4.03
N VAL A 137 12.36 14.63 5.28
CA VAL A 137 11.25 15.32 5.94
C VAL A 137 11.47 15.35 7.44
N GLU A 138 11.09 16.45 8.09
CA GLU A 138 10.94 16.50 9.54
C GLU A 138 9.60 15.84 9.89
N VAL A 139 9.68 14.69 10.56
CA VAL A 139 8.47 13.90 10.87
C VAL A 139 7.73 14.52 12.05
N VAL A 140 6.51 14.95 11.80
CA VAL A 140 5.58 15.49 12.81
C VAL A 140 4.56 14.43 13.22
N ASN A 141 3.96 13.74 12.23
CA ASN A 141 2.97 12.69 12.48
C ASN A 141 2.97 11.69 11.30
N GLY A 142 3.25 10.43 11.57
CA GLY A 142 3.26 9.38 10.54
C GLY A 142 1.87 8.88 10.10
N LEU A 143 0.79 9.33 10.77
CA LEU A 143 -0.56 8.86 10.46
C LEU A 143 -1.04 9.38 9.10
N GLY A 144 -1.47 8.47 8.23
CA GLY A 144 -1.92 8.80 6.86
C GLY A 144 -0.80 8.86 5.81
N ALA A 145 0.47 8.79 6.21
CA ALA A 145 1.58 8.77 5.25
C ALA A 145 1.51 7.55 4.30
N GLY A 146 1.08 6.39 4.81
CA GLY A 146 0.83 5.19 4.01
C GLY A 146 -0.29 5.38 3.00
N ASP A 147 -1.39 6.03 3.41
CA ASP A 147 -2.53 6.30 2.54
C ASP A 147 -2.17 7.28 1.42
N ALA A 148 -1.40 8.34 1.75
CA ALA A 148 -0.89 9.29 0.76
C ALA A 148 0.05 8.61 -0.26
N PHE A 149 0.96 7.78 0.24
CA PHE A 149 1.82 6.94 -0.61
C PHE A 149 0.98 6.08 -1.55
N GLY A 150 0.00 5.37 -1.00
CA GLY A 150 -0.88 4.48 -1.76
C GLY A 150 -1.71 5.21 -2.81
N GLY A 151 -2.27 6.35 -2.48
CA GLY A 151 -3.01 7.19 -3.42
C GLY A 151 -2.16 7.63 -4.62
N ALA A 152 -0.92 8.10 -4.37
CA ALA A 152 0.00 8.51 -5.42
C ALA A 152 0.51 7.29 -6.24
N LEU A 153 0.76 6.14 -5.59
CA LEU A 153 1.11 4.89 -6.28
C LEU A 153 0.03 4.50 -7.28
N VAL A 154 -1.22 4.44 -6.84
CA VAL A 154 -2.35 4.06 -7.69
C VAL A 154 -2.55 5.08 -8.82
N HIS A 155 -2.37 6.37 -8.56
CA HIS A 155 -2.42 7.40 -9.59
C HIS A 155 -1.42 7.11 -10.71
N GLY A 156 -0.16 6.89 -10.38
CA GLY A 156 0.89 6.58 -11.35
C GLY A 156 0.64 5.28 -12.13
N LEU A 157 0.19 4.22 -11.45
CA LEU A 157 -0.19 2.96 -12.09
C LEU A 157 -1.32 3.13 -13.11
N LEU A 158 -2.34 3.92 -12.78
CA LEU A 158 -3.46 4.22 -13.68
C LEU A 158 -3.07 5.11 -14.86
N ALA A 159 -2.09 5.99 -14.65
CA ALA A 159 -1.54 6.87 -15.71
C ALA A 159 -0.54 6.13 -16.61
N GLY A 160 -0.12 4.91 -16.25
CA GLY A 160 0.92 4.17 -16.98
C GLY A 160 2.31 4.81 -16.86
N GLU A 161 2.56 5.51 -15.75
CA GLU A 161 3.86 6.12 -15.49
C GLU A 161 4.94 5.04 -15.29
N GLU A 162 6.19 5.38 -15.60
CA GLU A 162 7.36 4.54 -15.31
C GLU A 162 7.44 4.27 -13.80
N LEU A 163 7.80 3.01 -13.42
CA LEU A 163 7.73 2.54 -12.05
C LEU A 163 8.54 3.41 -11.07
N GLY A 164 9.77 3.77 -11.42
CA GLY A 164 10.60 4.62 -10.57
C GLY A 164 10.03 6.03 -10.38
N THR A 165 9.39 6.59 -11.41
CA THR A 165 8.69 7.88 -11.32
C THR A 165 7.48 7.77 -10.40
N THR A 166 6.65 6.74 -10.58
CA THR A 166 5.51 6.44 -9.71
C THR A 166 5.94 6.32 -8.24
N LEU A 167 7.03 5.60 -7.96
CA LEU A 167 7.53 5.43 -6.59
C LEU A 167 8.09 6.73 -5.99
N ARG A 168 8.78 7.56 -6.78
CA ARG A 168 9.25 8.87 -6.31
C ARG A 168 8.08 9.76 -5.89
N ARG A 169 7.03 9.82 -6.71
CA ARG A 169 5.80 10.56 -6.42
C ARG A 169 5.09 10.02 -5.17
N ALA A 170 4.96 8.70 -5.07
CA ALA A 170 4.35 8.04 -3.92
C ALA A 170 5.13 8.31 -2.62
N ASN A 171 6.46 8.22 -2.68
CA ASN A 171 7.33 8.51 -1.54
C ASN A 171 7.25 9.99 -1.12
N ALA A 172 7.22 10.91 -2.08
CA ALA A 172 7.03 12.33 -1.80
C ALA A 172 5.67 12.61 -1.13
N ALA A 173 4.59 12.01 -1.62
CA ALA A 173 3.27 12.14 -1.02
C ALA A 173 3.24 11.67 0.45
N GLY A 174 3.83 10.51 0.73
CA GLY A 174 3.97 9.99 2.09
C GLY A 174 4.82 10.89 2.98
N SER A 175 5.94 11.42 2.47
CA SER A 175 6.81 12.34 3.20
C SER A 175 6.10 13.65 3.55
N ILE A 176 5.37 14.25 2.61
CA ILE A 176 4.61 15.48 2.85
C ILE A 176 3.62 15.29 4.01
N VAL A 177 2.86 14.18 4.01
CA VAL A 177 1.90 13.89 5.08
C VAL A 177 2.61 13.63 6.40
N ALA A 178 3.73 12.92 6.40
CA ALA A 178 4.53 12.69 7.61
C ALA A 178 5.04 13.98 8.25
N GLY A 179 5.29 15.04 7.47
CA GLY A 179 5.66 16.38 7.93
C GLY A 179 4.50 17.24 8.40
N ARG A 180 3.26 16.74 8.40
CA ARG A 180 2.05 17.50 8.75
C ARG A 180 1.35 16.92 9.97
N LEU A 181 0.64 17.77 10.70
CA LEU A 181 -0.06 17.34 11.91
C LEU A 181 -1.36 16.56 11.61
N ALA A 182 -2.08 16.96 10.54
CA ALA A 182 -3.35 16.34 10.15
C ALA A 182 -3.15 15.08 9.30
N CYS A 183 -4.20 14.24 9.16
CA CYS A 183 -4.20 13.04 8.34
C CYS A 183 -4.89 13.33 6.99
N SER A 184 -6.21 13.11 6.87
CA SER A 184 -6.94 13.27 5.61
C SER A 184 -6.90 14.69 5.05
N ALA A 185 -6.97 15.70 5.92
CA ALA A 185 -6.85 17.11 5.52
C ALA A 185 -5.42 17.51 5.10
N ALA A 186 -4.43 16.66 5.40
CA ALA A 186 -3.02 16.88 5.04
C ALA A 186 -2.62 16.24 3.71
N MET A 187 -3.52 15.53 3.03
CA MET A 187 -3.22 14.84 1.75
C MET A 187 -2.76 15.86 0.70
N PRO A 188 -1.63 15.60 0.03
CA PRO A 188 -1.07 16.53 -0.94
C PRO A 188 -1.83 16.51 -2.26
N TYR A 189 -1.89 17.66 -2.91
CA TYR A 189 -2.24 17.76 -4.32
C TYR A 189 -1.02 17.46 -5.20
N ALA A 190 -1.26 17.13 -6.48
CA ALA A 190 -0.20 16.81 -7.43
C ALA A 190 0.89 17.90 -7.52
N ALA A 191 0.49 19.18 -7.49
CA ALA A 191 1.42 20.31 -7.52
C ALA A 191 2.36 20.35 -6.31
N GLU A 192 1.90 19.94 -5.13
CA GLU A 192 2.73 19.88 -3.92
C GLU A 192 3.73 18.73 -4.01
N ILE A 193 3.34 17.60 -4.61
CA ILE A 193 4.25 16.48 -4.88
C ILE A 193 5.35 16.92 -5.86
N ASP A 194 4.99 17.66 -6.92
CA ASP A 194 5.94 18.17 -7.90
C ASP A 194 6.91 19.18 -7.27
N GLU A 195 6.42 20.07 -6.39
CA GLU A 195 7.24 21.01 -5.62
C GLU A 195 8.21 20.29 -4.68
N ALA A 196 7.73 19.29 -3.94
CA ALA A 196 8.56 18.51 -3.02
C ALA A 196 9.68 17.77 -3.77
N LEU A 197 9.37 17.20 -4.93
CA LEU A 197 10.37 16.55 -5.78
C LEU A 197 11.39 17.54 -6.36
N ALA A 198 10.94 18.73 -6.74
CA ALA A 198 11.82 19.79 -7.28
C ALA A 198 12.76 20.38 -6.21
N THR A 199 12.27 20.53 -4.98
CA THR A 199 13.05 21.07 -3.84
C THR A 199 13.87 19.99 -3.14
N GLY A 200 13.58 18.71 -3.35
CA GLY A 200 14.21 17.59 -2.67
C GLY A 200 13.83 17.48 -1.17
N SER A 201 12.66 18.02 -0.78
CA SER A 201 12.18 18.02 0.60
C SER A 201 10.69 17.74 0.70
N GLY A 202 10.31 16.87 1.64
CA GLY A 202 8.92 16.64 2.03
C GLY A 202 8.37 17.70 2.97
N THR A 203 9.23 18.54 3.55
CA THR A 203 8.80 19.66 4.38
C THR A 203 8.48 20.84 3.47
N LEU A 204 7.19 21.09 3.27
CA LEU A 204 6.69 22.22 2.49
C LEU A 204 6.20 23.32 3.43
N PRO A 205 6.29 24.61 3.04
CA PRO A 205 5.73 25.70 3.83
C PRO A 205 4.22 25.52 4.01
N GLU A 206 3.72 25.86 5.20
CA GLU A 206 2.28 25.85 5.44
C GLU A 206 1.61 26.84 4.48
N LYS A 207 0.56 26.37 3.80
CA LYS A 207 -0.28 27.28 3.00
C LYS A 207 -1.13 28.09 3.97
N GLY A 208 -0.89 29.38 4.02
CA GLY A 208 -1.69 30.34 4.78
C GLY A 208 -3.15 30.38 4.30
#